data_af2bbe19cf595d425f6c6546832be9e1
#
_entry.id   af2bbe19cf595d425f6c6546832be9e1
#
_cell.length_a   1.000
_cell.length_b   1.000
_cell.length_c   1.000
_cell.angle_alpha   90.00
_cell.angle_beta   90.00
_cell.angle_gamma   90.00
#
_symmetry.space_group_name_H-M   'P 1'
#
loop_
_entity.id
_entity.type
_entity.pdbx_description
1 polymer ?
#
loop_
_entity_poly.entity_id
_entity_poly.type
_entity_poly.pdbx_seq_one_letter_code
_entity_poly.pdbx_strand_id
1 'polypeptide(L)'
;RSLCAGFPGEYWREKDHKKVYPTEFVEALTESGFLAVLIPEAFGGSELGISEAAAILEEIHKSGCNGAACHAQMYIMGTLLRHGSEEQKGKYLPGIASGKLRLQAFGVTEPGSGTDTTSIRTFARREGDEYVINGQKVWTSRAEHSDLMLLLARTTPKEEVTKKTEGLSV
;
A
#
# COMPACT_ATOMS: atom_id res chain seq x y z
N ARG A 1 -13.49 -9.01 -15.65
CA ARG A 1 -14.27 -8.33 -16.73
C ARG A 1 -15.66 -8.00 -16.24
N SER A 2 -16.46 -9.00 -15.82
CA SER A 2 -17.85 -8.79 -15.38
C SER A 2 -17.96 -7.74 -14.27
N LEU A 3 -17.07 -7.76 -13.27
CA LEU A 3 -17.04 -6.75 -12.21
C LEU A 3 -16.80 -5.36 -12.78
N CYS A 4 -15.81 -5.18 -13.65
CA CYS A 4 -15.48 -3.89 -14.25
C CYS A 4 -16.63 -3.33 -15.12
N ALA A 5 -17.41 -4.19 -15.76
CA ALA A 5 -18.58 -3.77 -16.54
C ALA A 5 -19.66 -3.07 -15.70
N GLY A 6 -19.70 -3.32 -14.39
CA GLY A 6 -20.57 -2.60 -13.44
C GLY A 6 -20.13 -1.17 -13.13
N PHE A 7 -18.94 -0.77 -13.58
CA PHE A 7 -18.36 0.56 -13.31
C PHE A 7 -18.01 1.28 -14.64
N PRO A 8 -19.02 1.77 -15.35
CA PRO A 8 -18.82 2.38 -16.67
C PRO A 8 -18.10 3.72 -16.61
N GLY A 9 -17.73 4.26 -17.78
CA GLY A 9 -17.00 5.52 -17.88
C GLY A 9 -17.64 6.72 -17.18
N GLU A 10 -19.00 6.74 -17.08
CA GLU A 10 -19.75 7.75 -16.33
C GLU A 10 -19.41 7.73 -14.83
N TYR A 11 -19.31 6.55 -14.23
CA TYR A 11 -18.92 6.38 -12.82
C TYR A 11 -17.53 7.00 -12.57
N TRP A 12 -16.56 6.71 -13.43
CA TRP A 12 -15.20 7.23 -13.29
C TRP A 12 -15.10 8.73 -13.49
N ARG A 13 -15.84 9.28 -14.48
CA ARG A 13 -15.89 10.74 -14.69
C ARG A 13 -16.52 11.46 -13.49
N GLU A 14 -17.55 10.89 -12.89
CA GLU A 14 -18.16 11.47 -11.69
C GLU A 14 -17.19 11.46 -10.50
N LYS A 15 -16.51 10.33 -10.25
CA LYS A 15 -15.51 10.23 -9.17
C LYS A 15 -14.35 11.22 -9.38
N ASP A 16 -13.84 11.35 -10.59
CA ASP A 16 -12.77 12.29 -10.93
C ASP A 16 -13.22 13.75 -10.76
N HIS A 17 -14.38 14.11 -11.27
CA HIS A 17 -14.95 15.45 -11.12
C HIS A 17 -15.13 15.84 -9.65
N LYS A 18 -15.65 14.93 -8.83
CA LYS A 18 -15.83 15.14 -7.40
C LYS A 18 -14.55 14.98 -6.58
N LYS A 19 -13.46 14.48 -7.18
CA LYS A 19 -12.18 14.16 -6.51
C LYS A 19 -12.36 13.22 -5.32
N VAL A 20 -13.20 12.21 -5.47
CA VAL A 20 -13.53 11.27 -4.38
C VAL A 20 -12.97 9.87 -4.67
N TYR A 21 -12.69 9.15 -3.60
CA TYR A 21 -12.22 7.76 -3.66
C TYR A 21 -13.31 6.84 -4.22
N PRO A 22 -12.97 5.87 -5.10
CA PRO A 22 -13.93 4.97 -5.71
C PRO A 22 -14.32 3.83 -4.75
N THR A 23 -14.98 4.16 -3.65
CA THR A 23 -15.29 3.23 -2.55
C THR A 23 -16.00 1.98 -3.05
N GLU A 24 -17.06 2.13 -3.85
CA GLU A 24 -17.89 1.03 -4.32
C GLU A 24 -17.11 0.05 -5.21
N PHE A 25 -16.19 0.57 -6.03
CA PHE A 25 -15.31 -0.26 -6.86
C PHE A 25 -14.30 -1.04 -6.01
N VAL A 26 -13.70 -0.39 -5.01
CA VAL A 26 -12.74 -1.03 -4.10
C VAL A 26 -13.42 -2.07 -3.23
N GLU A 27 -14.64 -1.83 -2.78
CA GLU A 27 -15.46 -2.81 -2.06
C GLU A 27 -15.76 -4.03 -2.93
N ALA A 28 -16.22 -3.82 -4.17
CA ALA A 28 -16.48 -4.90 -5.11
C ALA A 28 -15.23 -5.75 -5.40
N LEU A 29 -14.04 -5.12 -5.54
CA LEU A 29 -12.76 -5.84 -5.69
C LEU A 29 -12.40 -6.63 -4.42
N THR A 30 -12.69 -6.08 -3.25
CA THR A 30 -12.44 -6.73 -1.95
C THR A 30 -13.33 -7.96 -1.77
N GLU A 31 -14.64 -7.82 -1.96
CA GLU A 31 -15.63 -8.90 -1.85
C GLU A 31 -15.36 -10.03 -2.83
N SER A 32 -14.83 -9.70 -4.01
CA SER A 32 -14.41 -10.68 -5.02
C SER A 32 -13.03 -11.30 -4.76
N GLY A 33 -12.34 -10.94 -3.66
CA GLY A 33 -11.03 -11.46 -3.29
C GLY A 33 -9.84 -10.93 -4.11
N PHE A 34 -10.07 -10.02 -5.07
CA PHE A 34 -9.00 -9.54 -5.94
C PHE A 34 -7.93 -8.71 -5.22
N LEU A 35 -8.28 -8.04 -4.12
CA LEU A 35 -7.32 -7.30 -3.32
C LEU A 35 -6.51 -8.19 -2.36
N ALA A 36 -6.93 -9.43 -2.16
CA ALA A 36 -6.28 -10.42 -1.30
C ALA A 36 -5.52 -11.52 -2.08
N VAL A 37 -5.37 -11.34 -3.39
CA VAL A 37 -4.84 -12.37 -4.30
C VAL A 37 -3.45 -12.87 -3.90
N LEU A 38 -2.58 -11.99 -3.37
CA LEU A 38 -1.21 -12.32 -2.95
C LEU A 38 -1.13 -12.79 -1.48
N ILE A 39 -2.21 -12.66 -0.71
CA ILE A 39 -2.22 -13.06 0.70
C ILE A 39 -2.33 -14.59 0.78
N PRO A 40 -1.52 -15.27 1.63
CA PRO A 40 -1.65 -16.70 1.86
C PRO A 40 -3.05 -17.10 2.33
N GLU A 41 -3.48 -18.31 1.97
CA GLU A 41 -4.78 -18.87 2.38
C GLU A 41 -4.94 -18.88 3.90
N ALA A 42 -3.87 -19.15 4.63
CA ALA A 42 -3.84 -19.12 6.10
C ALA A 42 -4.29 -17.79 6.71
N PHE A 43 -4.21 -16.69 5.94
CA PHE A 43 -4.63 -15.35 6.34
C PHE A 43 -5.87 -14.84 5.58
N GLY A 44 -6.57 -15.75 4.88
CA GLY A 44 -7.81 -15.44 4.17
C GLY A 44 -7.64 -14.90 2.75
N GLY A 45 -6.47 -15.07 2.14
CA GLY A 45 -6.20 -14.73 0.75
C GLY A 45 -6.33 -15.92 -0.20
N SER A 46 -5.86 -15.75 -1.45
CA SER A 46 -5.91 -16.77 -2.49
C SER A 46 -4.55 -17.42 -2.78
N GLU A 47 -3.48 -16.96 -2.14
CA GLU A 47 -2.10 -17.47 -2.27
C GLU A 47 -1.61 -17.58 -3.73
N LEU A 48 -2.08 -16.67 -4.61
CA LEU A 48 -1.66 -16.61 -5.99
C LEU A 48 -0.40 -15.75 -6.16
N GLY A 49 0.22 -15.86 -7.33
CA GLY A 49 1.48 -15.20 -7.62
C GLY A 49 1.35 -13.80 -8.22
N ILE A 50 2.51 -13.22 -8.52
CA ILE A 50 2.60 -11.89 -9.13
C ILE A 50 2.03 -11.86 -10.55
N SER A 51 2.03 -12.99 -11.25
CA SER A 51 1.46 -13.11 -12.60
C SER A 51 -0.06 -12.92 -12.58
N GLU A 52 -0.75 -13.51 -11.60
CA GLU A 52 -2.19 -13.36 -11.41
C GLU A 52 -2.53 -11.95 -10.95
N ALA A 53 -1.75 -11.38 -10.04
CA ALA A 53 -1.90 -9.99 -9.61
C ALA A 53 -1.74 -9.02 -10.79
N ALA A 54 -0.74 -9.23 -11.65
CA ALA A 54 -0.53 -8.43 -12.86
C ALA A 54 -1.69 -8.57 -13.86
N ALA A 55 -2.20 -9.80 -14.07
CA ALA A 55 -3.33 -10.04 -14.95
C ALA A 55 -4.61 -9.34 -14.47
N ILE A 56 -4.85 -9.31 -13.15
CA ILE A 56 -5.96 -8.57 -12.55
C ILE A 56 -5.84 -7.07 -12.84
N LEU A 57 -4.66 -6.48 -12.61
CA LEU A 57 -4.41 -5.05 -12.88
C LEU A 57 -4.54 -4.72 -14.36
N GLU A 58 -4.00 -5.57 -15.24
CA GLU A 58 -4.11 -5.41 -16.68
C GLU A 58 -5.58 -5.41 -17.13
N GLU A 59 -6.38 -6.33 -16.63
CA GLU A 59 -7.80 -6.40 -16.97
C GLU A 59 -8.61 -5.21 -16.44
N ILE A 60 -8.31 -4.73 -15.24
CA ILE A 60 -8.91 -3.50 -14.69
C ILE A 60 -8.64 -2.32 -15.63
N HIS A 61 -7.38 -2.11 -16.03
CA HIS A 61 -7.00 -1.01 -16.90
C HIS A 61 -7.55 -1.15 -18.33
N LYS A 62 -7.53 -2.35 -18.92
CA LYS A 62 -8.14 -2.64 -20.21
C LYS A 62 -9.64 -2.35 -20.26
N SER A 63 -10.31 -2.52 -19.13
CA SER A 63 -11.74 -2.22 -18.98
C SER A 63 -12.03 -0.72 -18.79
N GLY A 64 -11.01 0.15 -18.77
CA GLY A 64 -11.17 1.59 -18.55
C GLY A 64 -11.38 1.98 -17.08
N CYS A 65 -11.20 1.05 -16.15
CA CYS A 65 -11.31 1.30 -14.72
C CYS A 65 -9.98 1.80 -14.13
N ASN A 66 -10.03 2.47 -12.98
CA ASN A 66 -8.84 2.93 -12.27
C ASN A 66 -8.35 1.88 -11.26
N GLY A 67 -7.25 1.22 -11.57
CA GLY A 67 -6.63 0.19 -10.72
C GLY A 67 -5.73 0.72 -9.60
N ALA A 68 -5.64 2.03 -9.36
CA ALA A 68 -4.65 2.62 -8.46
C ALA A 68 -4.75 2.12 -7.00
N ALA A 69 -5.96 1.92 -6.48
CA ALA A 69 -6.16 1.39 -5.12
C ALA A 69 -5.76 -0.09 -5.02
N CYS A 70 -6.10 -0.89 -6.03
CA CYS A 70 -5.72 -2.29 -6.15
C CYS A 70 -4.19 -2.44 -6.22
N HIS A 71 -3.55 -1.72 -7.14
CA HIS A 71 -2.10 -1.69 -7.26
C HIS A 71 -1.41 -1.30 -5.95
N ALA A 72 -1.88 -0.21 -5.30
CA ALA A 72 -1.29 0.26 -4.06
C ALA A 72 -1.34 -0.82 -2.97
N GLN A 73 -2.48 -1.47 -2.77
CA GLN A 73 -2.59 -2.53 -1.77
C GLN A 73 -1.66 -3.71 -2.09
N MET A 74 -1.57 -4.12 -3.35
CA MET A 74 -0.72 -5.24 -3.77
C MET A 74 0.76 -4.99 -3.48
N TYR A 75 1.34 -3.83 -3.86
CA TYR A 75 2.76 -3.60 -3.65
C TYR A 75 3.11 -3.27 -2.21
N ILE A 76 2.26 -2.51 -1.50
CA ILE A 76 2.50 -2.16 -0.09
C ILE A 76 2.40 -3.40 0.78
N MET A 77 1.37 -4.19 0.60
CA MET A 77 1.18 -5.47 1.28
C MET A 77 2.32 -6.46 0.96
N GLY A 78 2.85 -6.43 -0.25
CA GLY A 78 4.02 -7.22 -0.64
C GLY A 78 5.24 -6.99 0.25
N THR A 79 5.40 -5.78 0.80
CA THR A 79 6.44 -5.50 1.81
C THR A 79 6.17 -6.25 3.11
N LEU A 80 4.93 -6.23 3.60
CA LEU A 80 4.53 -6.97 4.80
C LEU A 80 4.68 -8.49 4.61
N LEU A 81 4.28 -9.01 3.45
CA LEU A 81 4.43 -10.44 3.13
C LEU A 81 5.90 -10.88 3.11
N ARG A 82 6.80 -10.06 2.59
CA ARG A 82 8.22 -10.38 2.43
C ARG A 82 9.04 -10.14 3.70
N HIS A 83 8.75 -9.09 4.45
CA HIS A 83 9.62 -8.58 5.53
C HIS A 83 8.94 -8.53 6.89
N GLY A 84 7.62 -8.65 6.97
CA GLY A 84 6.90 -8.68 8.23
C GLY A 84 7.20 -9.94 9.05
N SER A 85 7.22 -9.81 10.38
CA SER A 85 7.26 -10.97 11.28
C SER A 85 5.96 -11.79 11.18
N GLU A 86 5.99 -13.04 11.59
CA GLU A 86 4.77 -13.88 11.61
C GLU A 86 3.68 -13.27 12.52
N GLU A 87 4.06 -12.61 13.58
CA GLU A 87 3.15 -11.86 14.45
C GLU A 87 2.49 -10.70 13.70
N GLN A 88 3.27 -9.89 12.96
CA GLN A 88 2.74 -8.80 12.15
C GLN A 88 1.83 -9.31 11.03
N LYS A 89 2.22 -10.39 10.36
CA LYS A 89 1.40 -11.02 9.32
C LYS A 89 0.07 -11.51 9.90
N GLY A 90 0.09 -12.25 11.02
CA GLY A 90 -1.11 -12.73 11.70
C GLY A 90 -2.02 -11.61 12.20
N LYS A 91 -1.44 -10.49 12.62
CA LYS A 91 -2.18 -9.32 13.11
C LYS A 91 -2.88 -8.54 11.99
N TYR A 92 -2.22 -8.34 10.86
CA TYR A 92 -2.69 -7.39 9.83
C TYR A 92 -3.31 -8.04 8.59
N LEU A 93 -2.74 -9.17 8.10
CA LEU A 93 -3.18 -9.76 6.84
C LEU A 93 -4.65 -10.19 6.81
N PRO A 94 -5.22 -10.81 7.87
CA PRO A 94 -6.65 -11.17 7.86
C PRO A 94 -7.57 -9.95 7.75
N GLY A 95 -7.22 -8.85 8.40
CA GLY A 95 -7.95 -7.58 8.30
C GLY A 95 -7.84 -6.97 6.90
N ILE A 96 -6.67 -7.05 6.27
CA ILE A 96 -6.45 -6.57 4.91
C ILE A 96 -7.21 -7.44 3.91
N ALA A 97 -7.14 -8.76 4.03
CA ALA A 97 -7.84 -9.69 3.15
C ALA A 97 -9.36 -9.48 3.16
N SER A 98 -9.94 -9.32 4.34
CA SER A 98 -11.39 -9.07 4.51
C SER A 98 -11.83 -7.65 4.21
N GLY A 99 -10.90 -6.72 3.96
CA GLY A 99 -11.20 -5.30 3.75
C GLY A 99 -11.60 -4.52 5.00
N LYS A 100 -11.50 -5.11 6.18
CA LYS A 100 -11.70 -4.41 7.47
C LYS A 100 -10.56 -3.45 7.80
N LEU A 101 -9.42 -3.63 7.14
CA LEU A 101 -8.23 -2.81 7.31
C LEU A 101 -7.67 -2.46 5.93
N ARG A 102 -7.48 -1.16 5.67
CA ARG A 102 -6.90 -0.66 4.42
C ARG A 102 -5.45 -0.26 4.61
N LEU A 103 -4.56 -0.90 3.85
CA LEU A 103 -3.14 -0.58 3.77
C LEU A 103 -2.82 -0.19 2.33
N GLN A 104 -3.06 1.06 1.97
CA GLN A 104 -2.88 1.59 0.61
C GLN A 104 -2.02 2.86 0.57
N ALA A 105 -1.57 3.35 1.72
CA ALA A 105 -0.72 4.51 1.84
C ALA A 105 0.74 4.14 2.05
N PHE A 106 1.65 4.82 1.33
CA PHE A 106 3.10 4.65 1.49
C PHE A 106 3.78 6.01 1.61
N GLY A 107 4.28 6.33 2.80
CA GLY A 107 5.00 7.55 3.12
C GLY A 107 6.49 7.41 2.79
N VAL A 108 6.91 7.89 1.62
CA VAL A 108 8.30 7.81 1.12
C VAL A 108 8.86 9.21 0.87
N THR A 109 8.26 9.94 -0.07
CA THR A 109 8.73 11.23 -0.57
C THR A 109 8.69 12.29 0.50
N GLU A 110 9.73 13.13 0.55
CA GLU A 110 9.85 14.28 1.44
C GLU A 110 10.01 15.57 0.63
N PRO A 111 9.78 16.75 1.21
CA PRO A 111 9.98 18.02 0.51
C PRO A 111 11.37 18.18 -0.11
N GLY A 112 12.40 17.59 0.52
CA GLY A 112 13.79 17.63 0.06
C GLY A 112 14.31 16.34 -0.58
N SER A 113 13.49 15.32 -0.76
CA SER A 113 13.93 14.00 -1.26
C SER A 113 12.82 13.28 -2.02
N GLY A 114 12.95 13.20 -3.32
CA GLY A 114 12.04 12.48 -4.21
C GLY A 114 12.72 11.23 -4.81
N THR A 115 13.37 11.39 -5.95
CA THR A 115 14.02 10.28 -6.68
C THR A 115 15.15 9.64 -5.86
N ASP A 116 15.94 10.44 -5.13
CA ASP A 116 16.95 9.92 -4.21
C ASP A 116 16.33 9.62 -2.84
N THR A 117 15.69 8.47 -2.70
CA THR A 117 15.09 8.01 -1.43
C THR A 117 16.12 7.79 -0.32
N THR A 118 17.41 7.65 -0.66
CA THR A 118 18.48 7.52 0.33
C THR A 118 18.78 8.84 1.06
N SER A 119 18.23 9.96 0.57
CA SER A 119 18.38 11.29 1.16
C SER A 119 17.24 11.71 2.08
N ILE A 120 16.30 10.82 2.41
CA ILE A 120 15.22 11.11 3.36
C ILE A 120 15.78 11.48 4.73
N ARG A 121 15.02 12.34 5.44
CA ARG A 121 15.38 12.88 6.76
C ARG A 121 14.41 12.45 7.86
N THR A 122 13.22 11.94 7.52
CA THR A 122 12.32 11.38 8.54
C THR A 122 13.07 10.34 9.34
N PHE A 123 13.14 10.55 10.65
CA PHE A 123 13.94 9.75 11.56
C PHE A 123 13.05 9.11 12.63
N ALA A 124 13.22 7.81 12.82
CA ALA A 124 12.57 7.01 13.84
C ALA A 124 13.59 6.59 14.90
N ARG A 125 13.60 7.31 16.02
CA ARG A 125 14.49 7.03 17.13
C ARG A 125 13.82 6.02 18.08
N ARG A 126 14.54 4.96 18.40
CA ARG A 126 14.04 3.99 19.37
C ARG A 126 14.14 4.54 20.79
N GLU A 127 13.06 4.46 21.55
CA GLU A 127 12.97 4.80 22.97
C GLU A 127 12.29 3.66 23.73
N GLY A 128 13.08 2.76 24.30
CA GLY A 128 12.56 1.54 24.92
C GLY A 128 11.92 0.62 23.87
N ASP A 129 10.63 0.35 24.02
CA ASP A 129 9.84 -0.50 23.12
C ASP A 129 9.07 0.29 22.05
N GLU A 130 9.26 1.62 22.00
CA GLU A 130 8.59 2.50 21.06
C GLU A 130 9.58 3.18 20.11
N TYR A 131 9.05 3.76 19.01
CA TYR A 131 9.79 4.64 18.13
C TYR A 131 9.18 6.04 18.14
N VAL A 132 10.01 7.04 18.43
CA VAL A 132 9.66 8.46 18.29
C VAL A 132 10.04 8.89 16.89
N ILE A 133 9.04 9.26 16.08
CA ILE A 133 9.21 9.58 14.67
C ILE A 133 9.10 11.08 14.46
N ASN A 134 10.11 11.69 13.84
CA ASN A 134 10.14 13.08 13.43
C ASN A 134 10.45 13.22 11.95
N GLY A 135 9.65 14.00 11.23
CA GLY A 135 9.84 14.22 9.80
C GLY A 135 8.57 14.68 9.11
N GLN A 136 8.66 14.76 7.78
CA GLN A 136 7.53 15.16 6.93
C GLN A 136 7.55 14.36 5.64
N LYS A 137 6.42 13.74 5.33
CA LYS A 137 6.18 13.11 4.03
C LYS A 137 5.22 13.95 3.20
N VAL A 138 5.39 13.93 1.88
CA VAL A 138 4.53 14.62 0.91
C VAL A 138 4.07 13.66 -0.17
N TRP A 139 2.98 14.00 -0.85
CA TRP A 139 2.43 13.22 -1.98
C TRP A 139 2.02 11.80 -1.61
N THR A 140 1.66 11.56 -0.36
CA THR A 140 1.21 10.25 0.11
C THR A 140 -0.20 9.99 -0.39
N SER A 141 -0.31 9.24 -1.48
CA SER A 141 -1.59 8.87 -2.07
C SER A 141 -2.40 8.01 -1.11
N ARG A 142 -3.70 8.22 -1.07
CA ARG A 142 -4.68 7.44 -0.27
C ARG A 142 -4.47 7.44 1.24
N ALA A 143 -3.71 8.41 1.78
CA ALA A 143 -3.52 8.53 3.22
C ALA A 143 -4.86 8.68 3.98
N GLU A 144 -5.80 9.45 3.43
CA GLU A 144 -7.15 9.65 3.99
C GLU A 144 -8.02 8.38 3.96
N HIS A 145 -7.71 7.43 3.07
CA HIS A 145 -8.49 6.21 2.85
C HIS A 145 -7.77 4.94 3.32
N SER A 146 -6.77 5.10 4.19
CA SER A 146 -5.98 3.99 4.74
C SER A 146 -6.00 4.02 6.25
N ASP A 147 -6.21 2.86 6.86
CA ASP A 147 -6.14 2.69 8.32
C ASP A 147 -4.70 2.63 8.79
N LEU A 148 -3.81 2.14 7.93
CA LEU A 148 -2.38 2.04 8.16
C LEU A 148 -1.60 2.64 6.99
N MET A 149 -0.42 3.15 7.29
CA MET A 149 0.54 3.62 6.30
C MET A 149 1.87 2.90 6.49
N LEU A 150 2.41 2.36 5.40
CA LEU A 150 3.81 1.94 5.38
C LEU A 150 4.69 3.19 5.34
N LEU A 151 5.55 3.36 6.32
CA LEU A 151 6.42 4.53 6.45
C LEU A 151 7.88 4.16 6.24
N LEU A 152 8.53 4.77 5.25
CA LEU A 152 9.98 4.69 5.11
C LEU A 152 10.64 5.78 5.95
N ALA A 153 11.47 5.38 6.91
CA ALA A 153 12.19 6.29 7.79
C ALA A 153 13.64 5.84 8.00
N ARG A 154 14.49 6.74 8.51
CA ARG A 154 15.80 6.37 9.01
C ARG A 154 15.69 5.88 10.45
N THR A 155 16.36 4.79 10.75
CA THR A 155 16.57 4.27 12.10
C THR A 155 18.03 4.39 12.54
N THR A 156 18.93 4.69 11.60
CA THR A 156 20.34 5.03 11.88
C THR A 156 20.65 6.38 11.21
N PRO A 157 21.32 7.32 11.90
CA PRO A 157 21.76 8.59 11.34
C PRO A 157 22.58 8.39 10.05
N LYS A 158 22.42 9.30 9.09
CA LYS A 158 23.06 9.19 7.77
C LYS A 158 24.59 9.20 7.85
N GLU A 159 25.13 9.92 8.82
CA GLU A 159 26.55 10.08 9.10
C GLU A 159 27.21 8.86 9.75
N GLU A 160 26.38 7.94 10.26
CA GLU A 160 26.84 6.71 10.91
C GLU A 160 26.82 5.49 9.99
N VAL A 161 26.30 5.64 8.76
CA VAL A 161 26.21 4.52 7.81
C VAL A 161 27.34 4.58 6.77
N THR A 162 27.82 3.42 6.34
CA THR A 162 28.84 3.31 5.31
C THR A 162 28.26 3.42 3.90
N LYS A 163 27.10 2.83 3.69
CA LYS A 163 26.37 2.87 2.41
C LYS A 163 25.10 3.70 2.55
N LYS A 164 24.76 4.50 1.55
CA LYS A 164 23.57 5.36 1.54
C LYS A 164 22.26 4.60 1.77
N THR A 165 22.21 3.32 1.41
CA THR A 165 21.02 2.45 1.55
C THR A 165 20.89 1.82 2.94
N GLU A 166 21.90 1.94 3.79
CA GLU A 166 21.84 1.45 5.16
C GLU A 166 21.11 2.41 6.08
N GLY A 167 20.64 1.90 7.22
CA GLY A 167 19.93 2.69 8.24
C GLY A 167 18.54 3.16 7.83
N LEU A 168 17.94 2.55 6.79
CA LEU A 168 16.57 2.77 6.37
C LEU A 168 15.70 1.58 6.82
N SER A 169 14.50 1.89 7.30
CA SER A 169 13.51 0.90 7.78
C SER A 169 12.10 1.27 7.32
N VAL A 170 11.23 0.30 7.27
CA VAL A 170 9.80 0.46 7.06
C VAL A 170 9.03 -0.12 8.24
#